data_327d15af0639f2464b4ec0c5bb532a73
#
_entry.id   327d15af0639f2464b4ec0c5bb532a73
#
_cell.length_a   1.000
_cell.length_b   1.000
_cell.length_c   1.000
_cell.angle_alpha   90.00
_cell.angle_beta   90.00
_cell.angle_gamma   90.00
#
_symmetry.space_group_name_H-M   'P 1'
#
loop_
_entity.id
_entity.type
_entity.pdbx_description
1 polymer ?
#
loop_
_entity_poly.entity_id
_entity_poly.type
_entity_poly.pdbx_seq_one_letter_code
_entity_poly.pdbx_strand_id
1 'polypeptide(L)'
;MDLQTIAHNAGHPVPLAIALDQENGGVNSLFDPDFIRQFPSAMGVAATGSTEMAFQIAKATAQALGSVGVNWIMGPVLDVLTNVKNQPLGVRTTGDDADEVSKYGVAFMKGYKDAGIATCGKHFPSYGNLEFLGSSLDVPIITDSLEQLSLSALVPFRNAVAQGVDAMMVGGCAMSSAGIEVMHACLSQQVVDELLRGDLGFDGVVVSECLEMEALSHNIGVGGGTVMATNAGCDLILVCRSFAGQQEAIAGLKSGLENGEITKSRIQDSLRRVLEMKAKCTSWEKALSPGGMPPTLSARSTNPPFSCTMIRLDFGL
;
A
#
# COMPACT_ATOMS: atom_id res chain seq x y z
N MET A 1 17.98 -6.08 10.64
CA MET A 1 19.33 -5.53 10.91
C MET A 1 20.26 -5.84 9.74
N ASP A 2 20.33 -7.06 9.28
CA ASP A 2 21.29 -7.48 8.24
C ASP A 2 21.18 -6.71 6.93
N LEU A 3 19.94 -6.47 6.43
CA LEU A 3 19.73 -5.70 5.19
C LEU A 3 20.25 -4.26 5.31
N GLN A 4 19.99 -3.61 6.45
CA GLN A 4 20.49 -2.24 6.68
C GLN A 4 22.03 -2.21 6.81
N THR A 5 22.60 -3.21 7.46
CA THR A 5 24.07 -3.33 7.58
C THR A 5 24.72 -3.55 6.20
N ILE A 6 24.12 -4.37 5.35
CA ILE A 6 24.60 -4.58 3.97
C ILE A 6 24.56 -3.25 3.20
N ALA A 7 23.43 -2.54 3.26
CA ALA A 7 23.29 -1.26 2.57
C ALA A 7 24.28 -0.20 3.08
N HIS A 8 24.47 -0.11 4.39
CA HIS A 8 25.43 0.80 5.00
C HIS A 8 26.87 0.50 4.56
N ASN A 9 27.26 -0.77 4.63
CA ASN A 9 28.60 -1.22 4.22
C ASN A 9 28.86 -1.07 2.71
N ALA A 10 27.80 -1.11 1.91
CA ALA A 10 27.87 -0.80 0.48
C ALA A 10 27.94 0.71 0.17
N GLY A 11 27.94 1.58 1.19
CA GLY A 11 28.09 3.02 1.04
C GLY A 11 26.81 3.74 0.61
N HIS A 12 25.63 3.16 0.81
CA HIS A 12 24.39 3.87 0.55
C HIS A 12 24.25 5.12 1.42
N PRO A 13 23.88 6.29 0.87
CA PRO A 13 23.82 7.55 1.62
C PRO A 13 22.68 7.58 2.66
N VAL A 14 21.65 6.79 2.47
CA VAL A 14 20.47 6.72 3.33
C VAL A 14 20.04 5.25 3.56
N PRO A 15 19.38 4.93 4.68
CA PRO A 15 18.91 3.57 4.96
C PRO A 15 17.89 3.08 3.91
N LEU A 16 17.68 1.78 3.86
CA LEU A 16 16.61 1.19 3.06
C LEU A 16 15.23 1.53 3.66
N ALA A 17 14.25 1.78 2.79
CA ALA A 17 12.86 1.63 3.14
C ALA A 17 12.51 0.14 3.05
N ILE A 18 12.20 -0.48 4.19
CA ILE A 18 11.84 -1.90 4.28
C ILE A 18 10.34 -1.96 4.53
N ALA A 19 9.62 -2.47 3.54
CA ALA A 19 8.16 -2.48 3.50
C ALA A 19 7.59 -3.90 3.56
N LEU A 20 6.43 -4.04 4.18
CA LEU A 20 5.64 -5.28 4.20
C LEU A 20 4.14 -4.99 4.07
N ASP A 21 3.42 -5.99 3.54
CA ASP A 21 1.98 -6.12 3.73
C ASP A 21 1.70 -6.80 5.07
N GLN A 22 1.00 -6.12 5.95
CA GLN A 22 0.54 -6.66 7.24
C GLN A 22 -0.85 -6.09 7.54
N GLU A 23 -1.84 -6.60 6.82
CA GLU A 23 -3.22 -6.09 6.86
C GLU A 23 -4.03 -6.68 8.02
N ASN A 24 -3.51 -7.69 8.69
CA ASN A 24 -4.19 -8.51 9.68
C ASN A 24 -5.45 -9.21 9.13
N GLY A 25 -5.51 -10.52 9.24
CA GLY A 25 -6.66 -11.33 8.81
C GLY A 25 -6.90 -11.48 7.29
N GLY A 26 -6.24 -10.70 6.45
CA GLY A 26 -6.35 -10.77 4.99
C GLY A 26 -5.03 -11.14 4.35
N VAL A 27 -4.17 -10.16 4.16
CA VAL A 27 -2.82 -10.28 3.60
C VAL A 27 -1.81 -10.01 4.72
N ASN A 28 -0.98 -10.99 5.02
CA ASN A 28 0.04 -10.91 6.06
C ASN A 28 1.36 -11.49 5.55
N SER A 29 2.42 -10.71 5.63
CA SER A 29 3.78 -11.19 5.35
C SER A 29 4.37 -11.94 6.54
N LEU A 30 4.01 -11.53 7.76
CA LEU A 30 4.40 -12.17 9.00
C LEU A 30 3.16 -12.75 9.69
N PHE A 31 3.10 -14.08 9.78
CA PHE A 31 1.93 -14.82 10.31
C PHE A 31 2.27 -15.82 11.42
N ASP A 32 3.54 -15.90 11.84
CA ASP A 32 3.94 -16.74 12.95
C ASP A 32 3.47 -16.12 14.28
N PRO A 33 2.50 -16.74 15.00
CA PRO A 33 1.94 -16.18 16.22
C PRO A 33 2.93 -16.12 17.39
N ASP A 34 4.02 -16.87 17.33
CA ASP A 34 5.09 -16.80 18.34
C ASP A 34 5.96 -15.56 18.13
N PHE A 35 5.95 -14.98 16.93
CA PHE A 35 6.77 -13.85 16.54
C PHE A 35 6.00 -12.54 16.49
N ILE A 36 4.79 -12.55 15.92
CA ILE A 36 3.96 -11.36 15.74
C ILE A 36 2.51 -11.68 16.12
N ARG A 37 1.95 -10.83 16.98
CA ARG A 37 0.53 -10.96 17.33
C ARG A 37 -0.32 -10.73 16.09
N GLN A 38 -1.22 -11.69 15.84
CA GLN A 38 -2.25 -11.55 14.81
C GLN A 38 -3.45 -10.81 15.38
N PHE A 39 -3.98 -9.88 14.60
CA PHE A 39 -5.19 -9.12 14.92
C PHE A 39 -6.31 -9.47 13.94
N PRO A 40 -7.57 -9.14 14.26
CA PRO A 40 -8.67 -9.27 13.31
C PRO A 40 -8.42 -8.46 12.03
N SER A 41 -9.09 -8.87 10.95
CA SER A 41 -9.11 -8.13 9.68
C SER A 41 -9.67 -6.71 9.85
N ALA A 42 -9.42 -5.85 8.86
CA ALA A 42 -9.96 -4.49 8.85
C ALA A 42 -11.49 -4.46 9.02
N MET A 43 -12.21 -5.36 8.33
CA MET A 43 -13.67 -5.51 8.50
C MET A 43 -14.04 -5.96 9.92
N GLY A 44 -13.29 -6.88 10.51
CA GLY A 44 -13.52 -7.32 11.90
C GLY A 44 -13.28 -6.21 12.91
N VAL A 45 -12.30 -5.33 12.66
CA VAL A 45 -12.05 -4.15 13.48
C VAL A 45 -13.19 -3.13 13.31
N ALA A 46 -13.62 -2.87 12.10
CA ALA A 46 -14.74 -1.95 11.82
C ALA A 46 -16.04 -2.41 12.48
N ALA A 47 -16.30 -3.73 12.50
CA ALA A 47 -17.47 -4.31 13.18
C ALA A 47 -17.53 -4.03 14.70
N THR A 48 -16.43 -3.62 15.32
CA THR A 48 -16.42 -3.17 16.73
C THR A 48 -17.06 -1.80 16.94
N GLY A 49 -17.27 -1.02 15.90
CA GLY A 49 -17.75 0.36 15.97
C GLY A 49 -16.72 1.34 16.55
N SER A 50 -15.46 0.95 16.70
CA SER A 50 -14.43 1.75 17.40
C SER A 50 -13.24 2.10 16.53
N THR A 51 -13.13 3.36 16.12
CA THR A 51 -11.93 3.89 15.44
C THR A 51 -10.71 3.95 16.36
N GLU A 52 -10.93 4.07 17.68
CA GLU A 52 -9.85 3.98 18.67
C GLU A 52 -9.23 2.56 18.66
N MET A 53 -10.04 1.51 18.52
CA MET A 53 -9.54 0.14 18.37
C MET A 53 -8.68 0.01 17.10
N ALA A 54 -9.11 0.59 15.99
CA ALA A 54 -8.32 0.61 14.74
C ALA A 54 -6.96 1.29 14.94
N PHE A 55 -6.93 2.45 15.61
CA PHE A 55 -5.69 3.14 15.95
C PHE A 55 -4.77 2.28 16.82
N GLN A 56 -5.27 1.68 17.88
CA GLN A 56 -4.46 0.87 18.80
C GLN A 56 -3.91 -0.41 18.14
N ILE A 57 -4.71 -1.09 17.31
CA ILE A 57 -4.28 -2.26 16.56
C ILE A 57 -3.19 -1.87 15.55
N ALA A 58 -3.39 -0.77 14.81
CA ALA A 58 -2.40 -0.27 13.86
C ALA A 58 -1.08 0.08 14.55
N LYS A 59 -1.13 0.78 15.69
CA LYS A 59 0.03 1.11 16.50
C LYS A 59 0.77 -0.13 16.98
N ALA A 60 0.06 -1.11 17.52
CA ALA A 60 0.64 -2.36 17.98
C ALA A 60 1.27 -3.19 16.85
N THR A 61 0.61 -3.24 15.68
CA THR A 61 1.15 -3.87 14.47
C THR A 61 2.44 -3.18 14.03
N ALA A 62 2.43 -1.86 13.95
CA ALA A 62 3.59 -1.06 13.56
C ALA A 62 4.77 -1.20 14.53
N GLN A 63 4.52 -1.26 15.83
CA GLN A 63 5.56 -1.52 16.84
C GLN A 63 6.20 -2.90 16.65
N ALA A 64 5.39 -3.92 16.41
CA ALA A 64 5.90 -5.26 16.11
C ALA A 64 6.72 -5.31 14.83
N LEU A 65 6.27 -4.66 13.76
CA LEU A 65 7.02 -4.52 12.50
C LEU A 65 8.33 -3.77 12.71
N GLY A 66 8.31 -2.66 13.43
CA GLY A 66 9.49 -1.87 13.74
C GLY A 66 10.56 -2.65 14.51
N SER A 67 10.14 -3.59 15.39
CA SER A 67 11.07 -4.43 16.15
C SER A 67 11.89 -5.38 15.28
N VAL A 68 11.41 -5.72 14.08
CA VAL A 68 12.13 -6.54 13.09
C VAL A 68 12.76 -5.71 11.97
N GLY A 69 12.74 -4.36 12.11
CA GLY A 69 13.42 -3.44 11.21
C GLY A 69 12.60 -2.96 10.02
N VAL A 70 11.30 -3.29 9.97
CA VAL A 70 10.36 -2.74 8.99
C VAL A 70 10.05 -1.29 9.37
N ASN A 71 10.11 -0.38 8.40
CA ASN A 71 9.90 1.06 8.60
C ASN A 71 8.83 1.65 7.67
N TRP A 72 8.16 0.80 6.89
CA TRP A 72 7.10 1.18 5.99
C TRP A 72 6.05 0.05 5.89
N ILE A 73 4.76 0.39 5.99
CA ILE A 73 3.67 -0.56 5.81
C ILE A 73 2.92 -0.27 4.52
N MET A 74 2.61 -1.33 3.73
CA MET A 74 1.74 -1.26 2.57
C MET A 74 0.28 -1.28 3.03
N GLY A 75 -0.14 -0.18 3.61
CA GLY A 75 -1.47 0.04 4.21
C GLY A 75 -1.63 1.46 4.75
N PRO A 76 -2.86 1.86 5.07
CA PRO A 76 -4.08 1.06 5.15
C PRO A 76 -4.73 0.79 3.79
N VAL A 77 -5.62 -0.24 3.77
CA VAL A 77 -6.55 -0.45 2.66
C VAL A 77 -7.66 0.60 2.76
N LEU A 78 -7.85 1.36 1.68
CA LEU A 78 -8.80 2.47 1.58
C LEU A 78 -9.94 2.20 0.59
N ASP A 79 -9.97 0.98 0.05
CA ASP A 79 -10.99 0.55 -0.90
C ASP A 79 -12.37 0.52 -0.25
N VAL A 80 -13.40 0.98 -0.98
CA VAL A 80 -14.80 0.90 -0.56
C VAL A 80 -15.44 -0.28 -1.25
N LEU A 81 -15.96 -1.26 -0.52
CA LEU A 81 -16.53 -2.49 -1.05
C LEU A 81 -17.96 -2.25 -1.58
N THR A 82 -18.09 -1.65 -2.75
CA THR A 82 -19.38 -1.36 -3.36
C THR A 82 -19.99 -2.55 -4.11
N ASN A 83 -19.17 -3.54 -4.46
CA ASN A 83 -19.61 -4.76 -5.12
C ASN A 83 -19.14 -6.01 -4.36
N VAL A 84 -20.04 -6.58 -3.55
CA VAL A 84 -19.76 -7.76 -2.72
C VAL A 84 -19.49 -9.05 -3.50
N LYS A 85 -19.79 -9.07 -4.80
CA LYS A 85 -19.50 -10.22 -5.68
C LYS A 85 -18.03 -10.23 -6.13
N ASN A 86 -17.35 -9.11 -6.03
CA ASN A 86 -15.96 -8.97 -6.43
C ASN A 86 -15.04 -9.25 -5.27
N GLN A 87 -14.11 -10.14 -5.49
CA GLN A 87 -13.33 -10.72 -4.43
C GLN A 87 -11.81 -10.60 -4.59
N PRO A 88 -11.21 -9.44 -4.73
CA PRO A 88 -9.88 -9.32 -4.18
C PRO A 88 -9.86 -8.71 -2.78
N LEU A 89 -10.93 -8.06 -2.33
CA LEU A 89 -10.94 -7.31 -1.08
C LEU A 89 -11.49 -8.09 0.10
N GLY A 90 -12.76 -8.52 0.04
CA GLY A 90 -13.41 -9.20 1.15
C GLY A 90 -13.17 -8.50 2.49
N VAL A 91 -12.66 -9.24 3.46
CA VAL A 91 -12.38 -8.75 4.83
C VAL A 91 -11.22 -7.74 4.94
N ARG A 92 -10.51 -7.47 3.84
CA ARG A 92 -9.38 -6.52 3.82
C ARG A 92 -9.83 -5.06 3.92
N THR A 93 -11.05 -4.75 3.44
CA THR A 93 -11.66 -3.42 3.62
C THR A 93 -12.44 -3.31 4.91
N THR A 94 -12.70 -2.10 5.36
CA THR A 94 -13.51 -1.83 6.56
C THR A 94 -15.00 -1.81 6.29
N GLY A 95 -15.44 -1.75 5.01
CA GLY A 95 -16.85 -1.79 4.65
C GLY A 95 -17.18 -1.23 3.28
N ASP A 96 -18.46 -0.93 3.10
CA ASP A 96 -19.08 -0.45 1.86
C ASP A 96 -19.53 1.02 1.92
N ASP A 97 -19.43 1.64 3.09
CA ASP A 97 -19.69 3.07 3.27
C ASP A 97 -18.38 3.88 3.19
N ALA A 98 -18.31 4.83 2.27
CA ALA A 98 -17.11 5.60 1.99
C ALA A 98 -16.64 6.46 3.17
N ASP A 99 -17.56 7.00 3.96
CA ASP A 99 -17.24 7.83 5.13
C ASP A 99 -16.72 6.95 6.28
N GLU A 100 -17.29 5.77 6.49
CA GLU A 100 -16.81 4.81 7.47
C GLU A 100 -15.44 4.26 7.08
N VAL A 101 -15.24 3.84 5.81
CA VAL A 101 -13.93 3.42 5.30
C VAL A 101 -12.89 4.52 5.51
N SER A 102 -13.26 5.76 5.26
CA SER A 102 -12.39 6.92 5.48
C SER A 102 -12.00 7.09 6.94
N LYS A 103 -12.97 7.03 7.88
CA LYS A 103 -12.72 7.17 9.32
C LYS A 103 -11.77 6.11 9.84
N TYR A 104 -12.01 4.83 9.49
CA TYR A 104 -11.16 3.73 9.89
C TYR A 104 -9.80 3.78 9.22
N GLY A 105 -9.74 4.08 7.91
CA GLY A 105 -8.49 4.23 7.18
C GLY A 105 -7.58 5.30 7.80
N VAL A 106 -8.14 6.46 8.16
CA VAL A 106 -7.41 7.52 8.86
C VAL A 106 -6.96 7.08 10.26
N ALA A 107 -7.78 6.32 10.99
CA ALA A 107 -7.41 5.81 12.31
C ALA A 107 -6.25 4.80 12.22
N PHE A 108 -6.29 3.85 11.29
CA PHE A 108 -5.18 2.93 11.03
C PHE A 108 -3.91 3.70 10.65
N MET A 109 -4.00 4.65 9.72
CA MET A 109 -2.87 5.47 9.29
C MET A 109 -2.22 6.21 10.47
N LYS A 110 -3.03 6.83 11.33
CA LYS A 110 -2.53 7.54 12.52
C LYS A 110 -1.83 6.58 13.49
N GLY A 111 -2.34 5.37 13.68
CA GLY A 111 -1.73 4.36 14.54
C GLY A 111 -0.36 3.91 14.02
N TYR A 112 -0.22 3.67 12.72
CA TYR A 112 1.06 3.33 12.09
C TYR A 112 2.08 4.47 12.24
N LYS A 113 1.66 5.70 11.96
CA LYS A 113 2.52 6.89 12.06
C LYS A 113 2.95 7.19 13.49
N ASP A 114 2.08 6.99 14.47
CA ASP A 114 2.40 7.17 15.88
C ASP A 114 3.51 6.21 16.36
N ALA A 115 3.63 5.04 15.76
CA ALA A 115 4.73 4.11 15.98
C ALA A 115 5.97 4.40 15.11
N GLY A 116 5.96 5.45 14.29
CA GLY A 116 7.12 5.87 13.48
C GLY A 116 7.33 5.10 12.19
N ILE A 117 6.28 4.43 11.67
CA ILE A 117 6.30 3.68 10.40
C ILE A 117 5.60 4.51 9.32
N ALA A 118 6.20 4.60 8.12
CA ALA A 118 5.58 5.22 6.96
C ALA A 118 4.38 4.41 6.48
N THR A 119 3.41 5.08 5.85
CA THR A 119 2.13 4.52 5.41
C THR A 119 1.99 4.53 3.90
N CYS A 120 1.22 3.60 3.34
CA CYS A 120 0.89 3.54 1.93
C CYS A 120 -0.59 3.21 1.74
N GLY A 121 -1.42 4.23 1.51
CA GLY A 121 -2.83 4.02 1.20
C GLY A 121 -3.01 3.24 -0.10
N LYS A 122 -3.95 2.29 -0.14
CA LYS A 122 -4.16 1.43 -1.31
C LYS A 122 -5.60 0.95 -1.44
N HIS A 123 -6.05 0.57 -2.63
CA HIS A 123 -5.40 0.58 -3.95
C HIS A 123 -6.08 1.65 -4.81
N PHE A 124 -5.43 2.78 -5.04
CA PHE A 124 -6.02 3.88 -5.80
C PHE A 124 -6.31 3.47 -7.26
N PRO A 125 -7.46 3.83 -7.86
CA PRO A 125 -8.59 4.61 -7.33
C PRO A 125 -9.68 3.79 -6.63
N SER A 126 -9.49 2.58 -6.26
CA SER A 126 -10.27 1.60 -5.50
C SER A 126 -10.55 0.32 -6.27
N TYR A 127 -10.43 -0.81 -5.59
CA TYR A 127 -10.81 -2.14 -6.12
C TYR A 127 -12.24 -2.56 -5.73
N GLY A 128 -12.99 -1.67 -5.09
CA GLY A 128 -14.30 -2.02 -4.50
C GLY A 128 -15.39 -2.33 -5.51
N ASN A 129 -15.29 -1.85 -6.76
CA ASN A 129 -16.24 -2.07 -7.84
C ASN A 129 -15.54 -2.55 -9.12
N LEU A 130 -14.77 -3.63 -9.01
CA LEU A 130 -14.14 -4.25 -10.16
C LEU A 130 -15.09 -5.21 -10.86
N GLU A 131 -15.11 -5.18 -12.17
CA GLU A 131 -15.72 -6.21 -13.01
C GLU A 131 -14.63 -7.08 -13.65
N PHE A 132 -14.77 -8.40 -13.49
CA PHE A 132 -13.95 -9.39 -14.17
C PHE A 132 -14.72 -9.92 -15.37
N LEU A 133 -14.32 -9.49 -16.55
CA LEU A 133 -15.02 -9.79 -17.81
C LEU A 133 -14.40 -11.02 -18.50
N GLY A 134 -14.38 -12.18 -17.84
CA GLY A 134 -14.03 -13.43 -18.52
C GLY A 134 -12.85 -14.21 -17.92
N SER A 135 -11.69 -14.28 -18.57
CA SER A 135 -10.57 -15.15 -18.17
C SER A 135 -9.62 -14.49 -17.15
N SER A 136 -8.73 -15.28 -16.55
CA SER A 136 -7.67 -14.78 -15.64
C SER A 136 -6.71 -13.78 -16.28
N LEU A 137 -6.76 -13.63 -17.60
CA LEU A 137 -5.96 -12.68 -18.38
C LEU A 137 -6.67 -11.33 -18.60
N ASP A 138 -7.96 -11.25 -18.24
CA ASP A 138 -8.70 -10.01 -18.39
C ASP A 138 -8.22 -8.98 -17.34
N VAL A 139 -8.10 -7.77 -17.80
CA VAL A 139 -7.82 -6.63 -16.95
C VAL A 139 -9.06 -6.35 -16.10
N PRO A 140 -8.96 -6.33 -14.76
CA PRO A 140 -10.10 -5.89 -13.95
C PRO A 140 -10.42 -4.43 -14.28
N ILE A 141 -11.70 -4.14 -14.53
CA ILE A 141 -12.14 -2.81 -15.00
C ILE A 141 -13.03 -2.15 -13.95
N ILE A 142 -12.77 -0.87 -13.69
CA ILE A 142 -13.68 0.03 -12.98
C ILE A 142 -14.57 0.70 -14.01
N THR A 143 -15.88 0.50 -13.88
CA THR A 143 -16.90 1.03 -14.81
C THR A 143 -17.56 2.30 -14.33
N ASP A 144 -17.32 2.70 -13.07
CA ASP A 144 -17.84 3.93 -12.49
C ASP A 144 -17.33 5.17 -13.23
N SER A 145 -18.18 6.17 -13.37
CA SER A 145 -17.75 7.49 -13.84
C SER A 145 -16.88 8.19 -12.81
N LEU A 146 -16.06 9.16 -13.23
CA LEU A 146 -15.26 9.99 -12.31
C LEU A 146 -16.15 10.70 -11.27
N GLU A 147 -17.35 11.12 -11.64
CA GLU A 147 -18.31 11.72 -10.71
C GLU A 147 -18.76 10.72 -9.64
N GLN A 148 -19.12 9.49 -10.02
CA GLN A 148 -19.49 8.42 -9.09
C GLN A 148 -18.33 8.08 -8.16
N LEU A 149 -17.10 7.90 -8.69
CA LEU A 149 -15.91 7.67 -7.89
C LEU A 149 -15.62 8.81 -6.91
N SER A 150 -15.80 10.06 -7.35
CA SER A 150 -15.58 11.25 -6.53
C SER A 150 -16.52 11.33 -5.32
N LEU A 151 -17.74 10.84 -5.45
CA LEU A 151 -18.76 10.82 -4.40
C LEU A 151 -18.67 9.60 -3.49
N SER A 152 -17.89 8.58 -3.85
CA SER A 152 -17.80 7.32 -3.12
C SER A 152 -16.35 6.84 -2.94
N ALA A 153 -15.83 6.08 -3.90
CA ALA A 153 -14.56 5.37 -3.81
C ALA A 153 -13.34 6.26 -3.56
N LEU A 154 -13.33 7.52 -4.06
CA LEU A 154 -12.22 8.46 -3.85
C LEU A 154 -12.28 9.20 -2.52
N VAL A 155 -13.38 9.13 -1.77
CA VAL A 155 -13.52 9.83 -0.47
C VAL A 155 -12.44 9.40 0.54
N PRO A 156 -12.18 8.09 0.78
CA PRO A 156 -11.14 7.68 1.71
C PRO A 156 -9.73 8.11 1.27
N PHE A 157 -9.45 8.09 -0.03
CA PHE A 157 -8.14 8.52 -0.56
C PHE A 157 -7.94 10.02 -0.39
N ARG A 158 -8.95 10.84 -0.70
CA ARG A 158 -8.92 12.30 -0.48
C ARG A 158 -8.66 12.63 0.99
N ASN A 159 -9.35 11.93 1.90
CA ASN A 159 -9.17 12.15 3.33
C ASN A 159 -7.79 11.68 3.81
N ALA A 160 -7.25 10.57 3.29
CA ALA A 160 -5.91 10.12 3.59
C ALA A 160 -4.84 11.13 3.11
N VAL A 161 -5.02 11.72 1.93
CA VAL A 161 -4.15 12.81 1.42
C VAL A 161 -4.21 14.01 2.36
N ALA A 162 -5.41 14.46 2.73
CA ALA A 162 -5.59 15.59 3.66
C ALA A 162 -4.99 15.33 5.06
N GLN A 163 -4.91 14.08 5.49
CA GLN A 163 -4.30 13.66 6.76
C GLN A 163 -2.81 13.28 6.61
N GLY A 164 -2.22 13.52 5.44
CA GLY A 164 -0.79 13.40 5.20
C GLY A 164 -0.30 11.94 5.11
N VAL A 165 -0.98 11.10 4.35
CA VAL A 165 -0.47 9.78 3.97
C VAL A 165 0.89 9.91 3.28
N ASP A 166 1.84 9.01 3.57
CA ASP A 166 3.22 9.16 3.08
C ASP A 166 3.39 8.66 1.64
N ALA A 167 2.68 7.58 1.30
CA ALA A 167 2.67 7.01 -0.03
C ALA A 167 1.26 6.57 -0.44
N MET A 168 1.07 6.40 -1.75
CA MET A 168 -0.17 5.89 -2.35
C MET A 168 0.16 4.82 -3.38
N MET A 169 -0.40 3.61 -3.24
CA MET A 169 -0.28 2.56 -4.24
C MET A 169 -1.40 2.71 -5.25
N VAL A 170 -1.03 2.79 -6.52
CA VAL A 170 -1.97 2.85 -7.64
C VAL A 170 -2.14 1.45 -8.21
N GLY A 171 -3.37 1.00 -8.28
CA GLY A 171 -3.74 -0.36 -8.63
C GLY A 171 -3.48 -0.75 -10.07
N GLY A 172 -3.54 -2.05 -10.31
CA GLY A 172 -3.41 -2.65 -11.64
C GLY A 172 -4.75 -2.80 -12.40
N CYS A 173 -5.84 -2.22 -11.89
CA CYS A 173 -7.12 -2.18 -12.59
C CYS A 173 -7.11 -1.16 -13.73
N ALA A 174 -7.94 -1.38 -14.75
CA ALA A 174 -8.21 -0.36 -15.75
C ALA A 174 -9.44 0.48 -15.36
N MET A 175 -9.50 1.70 -15.85
CA MET A 175 -10.69 2.54 -15.75
C MET A 175 -11.34 2.66 -17.13
N SER A 176 -12.67 2.57 -17.15
CA SER A 176 -13.49 2.74 -18.36
C SER A 176 -14.38 3.99 -18.26
N SER A 177 -13.87 5.04 -17.61
CA SER A 177 -14.58 6.30 -17.44
C SER A 177 -14.48 7.18 -18.69
N ALA A 178 -15.52 7.98 -18.97
CA ALA A 178 -15.49 8.92 -20.10
C ALA A 178 -14.31 9.91 -19.94
N GLY A 179 -13.51 10.01 -21.00
CA GLY A 179 -12.33 10.89 -21.03
C GLY A 179 -11.05 10.28 -20.46
N ILE A 180 -11.09 9.06 -19.94
CA ILE A 180 -9.89 8.32 -19.53
C ILE A 180 -9.64 7.19 -20.55
N GLU A 181 -8.41 7.10 -21.04
CA GLU A 181 -7.99 5.97 -21.86
C GLU A 181 -8.06 4.68 -21.06
N VAL A 182 -8.62 3.61 -21.64
CA VAL A 182 -8.71 2.30 -21.00
C VAL A 182 -7.30 1.70 -20.87
N MET A 183 -6.71 1.88 -19.71
CA MET A 183 -5.36 1.45 -19.39
C MET A 183 -5.27 1.10 -17.90
N HIS A 184 -4.32 0.28 -17.50
CA HIS A 184 -4.02 0.04 -16.09
C HIS A 184 -3.77 1.34 -15.34
N ALA A 185 -4.42 1.55 -14.21
CA ALA A 185 -4.34 2.80 -13.46
C ALA A 185 -2.90 3.22 -13.15
N CYS A 186 -2.05 2.27 -12.73
CA CYS A 186 -0.64 2.56 -12.43
C CYS A 186 0.23 2.88 -13.66
N LEU A 187 -0.27 2.65 -14.88
CA LEU A 187 0.39 2.99 -16.14
C LEU A 187 -0.22 4.23 -16.82
N SER A 188 -1.29 4.78 -16.26
CA SER A 188 -2.04 5.89 -16.83
C SER A 188 -1.62 7.23 -16.24
N GLN A 189 -1.10 8.13 -17.07
CA GLN A 189 -0.80 9.50 -16.67
C GLN A 189 -2.06 10.23 -16.17
N GLN A 190 -3.20 10.00 -16.83
CA GLN A 190 -4.48 10.60 -16.40
C GLN A 190 -4.87 10.18 -14.98
N VAL A 191 -4.61 8.94 -14.59
CA VAL A 191 -4.93 8.45 -13.25
C VAL A 191 -3.90 8.90 -12.21
N VAL A 192 -2.61 8.79 -12.53
CA VAL A 192 -1.54 9.07 -11.57
C VAL A 192 -1.28 10.56 -11.46
N ASP A 193 -1.08 11.26 -12.58
CA ASP A 193 -0.65 12.65 -12.57
C ASP A 193 -1.85 13.61 -12.51
N GLU A 194 -2.86 13.43 -13.35
CA GLU A 194 -3.99 14.35 -13.36
C GLU A 194 -4.94 14.12 -12.18
N LEU A 195 -5.43 12.88 -11.97
CA LEU A 195 -6.40 12.61 -10.92
C LEU A 195 -5.78 12.57 -9.52
N LEU A 196 -4.72 11.76 -9.29
CA LEU A 196 -4.16 11.62 -7.94
C LEU A 196 -3.34 12.83 -7.52
N ARG A 197 -2.42 13.31 -8.38
CA ARG A 197 -1.59 14.47 -8.05
C ARG A 197 -2.32 15.78 -8.24
N GLY A 198 -3.01 15.96 -9.38
CA GLY A 198 -3.72 17.18 -9.72
C GLY A 198 -4.98 17.38 -8.87
N ASP A 199 -5.99 16.53 -9.06
CA ASP A 199 -7.32 16.75 -8.46
C ASP A 199 -7.33 16.45 -6.94
N LEU A 200 -6.62 15.40 -6.47
CA LEU A 200 -6.54 15.10 -5.06
C LEU A 200 -5.39 15.83 -4.34
N GLY A 201 -4.48 16.47 -5.05
CA GLY A 201 -3.38 17.26 -4.50
C GLY A 201 -2.30 16.42 -3.80
N PHE A 202 -2.08 15.17 -4.22
CA PHE A 202 -1.12 14.29 -3.57
C PHE A 202 0.32 14.54 -4.04
N ASP A 203 1.21 15.00 -3.16
CA ASP A 203 2.65 15.19 -3.47
C ASP A 203 3.57 14.17 -2.74
N GLY A 204 3.01 13.11 -2.15
CA GLY A 204 3.80 12.02 -1.58
C GLY A 204 4.30 11.02 -2.62
N VAL A 205 4.85 9.90 -2.14
CA VAL A 205 5.39 8.83 -2.98
C VAL A 205 4.26 8.03 -3.64
N VAL A 206 4.25 7.94 -4.96
CA VAL A 206 3.36 7.05 -5.70
C VAL A 206 4.08 5.73 -6.01
N VAL A 207 3.45 4.62 -5.60
CA VAL A 207 3.93 3.26 -5.83
C VAL A 207 3.04 2.59 -6.88
N SER A 208 3.63 1.93 -7.87
CA SER A 208 2.85 1.11 -8.81
C SER A 208 2.27 -0.12 -8.13
N GLU A 209 1.28 -0.77 -8.74
CA GLU A 209 0.99 -2.17 -8.46
C GLU A 209 2.18 -3.05 -8.86
N CYS A 210 2.21 -4.32 -8.38
CA CYS A 210 3.26 -5.25 -8.78
C CYS A 210 3.19 -5.54 -10.29
N LEU A 211 4.21 -5.12 -11.04
CA LEU A 211 4.25 -5.27 -12.49
C LEU A 211 4.36 -6.72 -12.98
N GLU A 212 4.59 -7.66 -12.08
CA GLU A 212 4.56 -9.10 -12.37
C GLU A 212 3.14 -9.71 -12.21
N MET A 213 2.12 -8.90 -11.94
CA MET A 213 0.74 -9.39 -12.02
C MET A 213 0.44 -9.77 -13.47
N GLU A 214 -0.20 -10.92 -13.66
CA GLU A 214 -0.44 -11.52 -14.97
C GLU A 214 -1.17 -10.55 -15.92
N ALA A 215 -2.16 -9.83 -15.41
CA ALA A 215 -2.86 -8.80 -16.16
C ALA A 215 -1.95 -7.67 -16.69
N LEU A 216 -0.85 -7.35 -16.01
CA LEU A 216 0.11 -6.33 -16.41
C LEU A 216 1.22 -6.91 -17.28
N SER A 217 1.85 -8.01 -16.84
CA SER A 217 3.05 -8.55 -17.47
C SER A 217 2.79 -9.24 -18.80
N HIS A 218 1.59 -9.80 -19.00
CA HIS A 218 1.29 -10.62 -20.18
C HIS A 218 1.38 -9.84 -21.50
N ASN A 219 0.91 -8.60 -21.51
CA ASN A 219 0.83 -7.81 -22.75
C ASN A 219 1.97 -6.79 -22.90
N ILE A 220 2.58 -6.35 -21.79
CA ILE A 220 3.50 -5.20 -21.77
C ILE A 220 4.91 -5.62 -21.36
N GLY A 221 5.04 -6.67 -20.55
CA GLY A 221 6.29 -7.06 -19.91
C GLY A 221 6.68 -6.14 -18.75
N VAL A 222 7.54 -6.61 -17.87
CA VAL A 222 7.94 -5.85 -16.67
C VAL A 222 8.77 -4.62 -17.05
N GLY A 223 9.68 -4.74 -18.01
CA GLY A 223 10.52 -3.62 -18.46
C GLY A 223 9.74 -2.49 -19.11
N GLY A 224 8.83 -2.82 -20.04
CA GLY A 224 7.93 -1.85 -20.68
C GLY A 224 6.98 -1.20 -19.67
N GLY A 225 6.36 -2.01 -18.81
CA GLY A 225 5.50 -1.53 -17.73
C GLY A 225 6.22 -0.58 -16.78
N THR A 226 7.51 -0.83 -16.51
CA THR A 226 8.35 0.04 -15.68
C THR A 226 8.52 1.43 -16.31
N VAL A 227 8.80 1.49 -17.61
CA VAL A 227 8.92 2.78 -18.33
C VAL A 227 7.60 3.52 -18.32
N MET A 228 6.50 2.81 -18.63
CA MET A 228 5.15 3.40 -18.66
C MET A 228 4.73 3.93 -17.27
N ALA A 229 4.88 3.13 -16.20
CA ALA A 229 4.53 3.54 -14.84
C ALA A 229 5.35 4.75 -14.38
N THR A 230 6.65 4.78 -14.70
CA THR A 230 7.52 5.91 -14.38
C THR A 230 7.05 7.18 -15.09
N ASN A 231 6.71 7.10 -16.36
CA ASN A 231 6.21 8.23 -17.15
C ASN A 231 4.80 8.65 -16.73
N ALA A 232 3.98 7.71 -16.27
CA ALA A 232 2.66 8.01 -15.70
C ALA A 232 2.74 8.81 -14.39
N GLY A 233 3.88 8.79 -13.69
CA GLY A 233 4.08 9.55 -12.45
C GLY A 233 4.35 8.70 -11.21
N CYS A 234 4.50 7.37 -11.33
CA CYS A 234 4.93 6.52 -10.24
C CYS A 234 6.39 6.81 -9.86
N ASP A 235 6.65 6.93 -8.58
CA ASP A 235 7.98 7.21 -8.02
C ASP A 235 8.74 5.92 -7.64
N LEU A 236 8.00 4.87 -7.29
CA LEU A 236 8.51 3.54 -6.98
C LEU A 236 7.77 2.49 -7.80
N ILE A 237 8.53 1.58 -8.36
CA ILE A 237 8.01 0.47 -9.17
C ILE A 237 8.08 -0.81 -8.35
N LEU A 238 6.93 -1.48 -8.19
CA LEU A 238 6.83 -2.70 -7.41
C LEU A 238 7.02 -3.93 -8.30
N VAL A 239 8.03 -4.75 -7.94
CA VAL A 239 8.35 -6.03 -8.58
C VAL A 239 8.69 -7.03 -7.48
N CYS A 240 7.74 -7.89 -7.09
CA CYS A 240 7.81 -8.61 -5.84
C CYS A 240 8.00 -10.14 -5.95
N ARG A 241 7.96 -10.72 -7.15
CA ARG A 241 7.91 -12.19 -7.28
C ARG A 241 9.22 -12.81 -7.72
N SER A 242 9.92 -12.22 -8.68
CA SER A 242 11.09 -12.83 -9.27
C SER A 242 12.29 -11.89 -9.38
N PHE A 243 13.48 -12.46 -9.21
CA PHE A 243 14.73 -11.74 -9.44
C PHE A 243 14.88 -11.33 -10.92
N ALA A 244 14.42 -12.16 -11.84
CA ALA A 244 14.43 -11.85 -13.28
C ALA A 244 13.57 -10.60 -13.60
N GLY A 245 12.36 -10.52 -13.04
CA GLY A 245 11.51 -9.34 -13.19
C GLY A 245 12.15 -8.07 -12.61
N GLN A 246 12.82 -8.18 -11.47
CA GLN A 246 13.56 -7.05 -10.88
C GLN A 246 14.70 -6.58 -11.79
N GLN A 247 15.45 -7.50 -12.40
CA GLN A 247 16.49 -7.16 -13.37
C GLN A 247 15.90 -6.53 -14.63
N GLU A 248 14.77 -7.04 -15.13
CA GLU A 248 14.07 -6.49 -16.28
C GLU A 248 13.57 -5.06 -16.02
N ALA A 249 13.01 -4.79 -14.84
CA ALA A 249 12.60 -3.45 -14.43
C ALA A 249 13.78 -2.47 -14.40
N ILE A 250 14.91 -2.87 -13.81
CA ILE A 250 16.13 -2.05 -13.77
C ILE A 250 16.66 -1.78 -15.18
N ALA A 251 16.65 -2.80 -16.05
CA ALA A 251 17.06 -2.64 -17.45
C ALA A 251 16.13 -1.68 -18.20
N GLY A 252 14.81 -1.78 -17.98
CA GLY A 252 13.82 -0.85 -18.54
C GLY A 252 14.07 0.61 -18.12
N LEU A 253 14.31 0.87 -16.82
CA LEU A 253 14.66 2.22 -16.34
C LEU A 253 15.93 2.76 -16.99
N LYS A 254 16.99 1.96 -17.08
CA LYS A 254 18.24 2.36 -17.68
C LYS A 254 18.08 2.70 -19.16
N SER A 255 17.46 1.79 -19.91
CA SER A 255 17.20 1.98 -21.34
C SER A 255 16.32 3.21 -21.59
N GLY A 256 15.23 3.37 -20.82
CA GLY A 256 14.33 4.51 -20.95
C GLY A 256 15.02 5.85 -20.68
N LEU A 257 15.99 5.90 -19.76
CA LEU A 257 16.83 7.09 -19.52
C LEU A 257 17.84 7.32 -20.65
N GLU A 258 18.49 6.27 -21.15
CA GLU A 258 19.51 6.36 -22.18
C GLU A 258 18.94 6.80 -23.53
N ASN A 259 17.75 6.31 -23.88
CA ASN A 259 17.07 6.65 -25.14
C ASN A 259 16.16 7.89 -25.04
N GLY A 260 16.01 8.46 -23.85
CA GLY A 260 15.25 9.69 -23.61
C GLY A 260 13.75 9.51 -23.47
N GLU A 261 13.24 8.29 -23.35
CA GLU A 261 11.83 8.00 -23.03
C GLU A 261 11.47 8.44 -21.60
N ILE A 262 12.42 8.33 -20.68
CA ILE A 262 12.30 8.85 -19.31
C ILE A 262 13.19 10.06 -19.17
N THR A 263 12.64 11.19 -18.72
CA THR A 263 13.42 12.40 -18.51
C THR A 263 14.19 12.36 -17.18
N LYS A 264 15.35 13.03 -17.15
CA LYS A 264 16.12 13.17 -15.91
C LYS A 264 15.34 13.89 -14.81
N SER A 265 14.54 14.89 -15.16
CA SER A 265 13.70 15.62 -14.21
C SER A 265 12.66 14.67 -13.56
N ARG A 266 12.04 13.76 -14.34
CA ARG A 266 11.09 12.79 -13.80
C ARG A 266 11.75 11.92 -12.68
N ILE A 267 12.98 11.45 -12.92
CA ILE A 267 13.72 10.67 -11.92
C ILE A 267 14.11 11.52 -10.71
N GLN A 268 14.51 12.79 -10.92
CA GLN A 268 14.85 13.71 -9.84
C GLN A 268 13.65 13.99 -8.94
N ASP A 269 12.46 14.20 -9.51
CA ASP A 269 11.23 14.39 -8.77
C ASP A 269 10.85 13.15 -7.94
N SER A 270 10.96 11.96 -8.53
CA SER A 270 10.76 10.70 -7.81
C SER A 270 11.74 10.54 -6.65
N LEU A 271 13.02 10.78 -6.92
CA LEU A 271 14.07 10.66 -5.90
C LEU A 271 13.85 11.64 -4.74
N ARG A 272 13.46 12.89 -5.02
CA ARG A 272 13.11 13.87 -3.99
C ARG A 272 12.01 13.34 -3.07
N ARG A 273 10.88 12.90 -3.62
CA ARG A 273 9.76 12.36 -2.82
C ARG A 273 10.14 11.15 -1.98
N VAL A 274 10.88 10.22 -2.58
CA VAL A 274 11.35 9.01 -1.88
C VAL A 274 12.30 9.37 -0.73
N LEU A 275 13.24 10.30 -0.94
CA LEU A 275 14.17 10.74 0.09
C LEU A 275 13.46 11.51 1.22
N GLU A 276 12.49 12.36 0.89
CA GLU A 276 11.65 13.07 1.86
C GLU A 276 10.84 12.09 2.72
N MET A 277 10.25 11.06 2.13
CA MET A 277 9.55 10.01 2.88
C MET A 277 10.51 9.25 3.79
N LYS A 278 11.66 8.81 3.26
CA LYS A 278 12.67 8.09 4.06
C LYS A 278 13.17 8.92 5.24
N ALA A 279 13.39 10.22 5.07
CA ALA A 279 13.82 11.12 6.14
C ALA A 279 12.82 11.20 7.31
N LYS A 280 11.53 10.97 7.05
CA LYS A 280 10.49 10.95 8.09
C LYS A 280 10.47 9.65 8.91
N CYS A 281 10.79 8.51 8.32
CA CYS A 281 10.59 7.20 8.95
C CYS A 281 11.89 6.48 9.32
N THR A 282 13.05 6.86 8.77
CA THR A 282 14.32 6.16 9.04
C THR A 282 15.52 7.08 9.07
N SER A 283 16.56 6.66 9.80
CA SER A 283 17.91 7.25 9.81
C SER A 283 18.92 6.12 10.06
N TRP A 284 20.21 6.33 9.74
CA TRP A 284 21.23 5.32 10.03
C TRP A 284 21.32 4.99 11.53
N GLU A 285 21.12 5.96 12.40
CA GLU A 285 21.06 5.75 13.84
C GLU A 285 19.95 4.76 14.23
N LYS A 286 18.73 4.96 13.71
CA LYS A 286 17.60 4.04 13.95
C LYS A 286 17.81 2.69 13.29
N ALA A 287 18.26 2.67 12.04
CA ALA A 287 18.36 1.47 11.23
C ALA A 287 19.41 0.47 11.71
N LEU A 288 20.49 0.96 12.31
CA LEU A 288 21.61 0.15 12.84
C LEU A 288 21.51 -0.08 14.35
N SER A 289 20.60 0.60 15.05
CA SER A 289 20.34 0.31 16.46
C SER A 289 19.74 -1.08 16.61
N PRO A 290 20.18 -1.88 17.58
CA PRO A 290 19.53 -3.14 17.87
C PRO A 290 18.08 -2.84 18.24
N GLY A 291 17.15 -3.35 17.46
CA GLY A 291 15.73 -3.27 17.75
C GLY A 291 15.49 -3.92 19.11
N GLY A 292 15.20 -3.13 20.11
CA GLY A 292 14.76 -3.68 21.38
C GLY A 292 13.48 -4.46 21.12
N MET A 293 13.51 -5.77 21.38
CA MET A 293 12.28 -6.58 21.33
C MET A 293 11.27 -5.89 22.26
N PRO A 294 10.04 -5.57 21.79
CA PRO A 294 9.05 -4.97 22.67
C PRO A 294 8.89 -5.83 23.92
N PRO A 295 8.76 -5.23 25.10
CA PRO A 295 8.64 -6.00 26.37
C PRO A 295 7.54 -7.07 26.35
N THR A 296 6.57 -6.93 25.46
CA THR A 296 5.44 -7.86 25.28
C THR A 296 5.81 -9.17 24.57
N LEU A 297 6.95 -9.25 23.89
CA LEU A 297 7.45 -10.49 23.28
C LEU A 297 8.37 -11.27 24.24
N SER A 298 8.93 -10.64 25.26
CA SER A 298 9.84 -11.29 26.22
C SER A 298 9.16 -11.80 27.49
N ALA A 299 7.93 -11.39 27.77
CA ALA A 299 7.15 -11.86 28.91
C ALA A 299 5.84 -12.45 28.43
N ARG A 300 5.60 -13.72 28.70
CA ARG A 300 4.24 -14.25 28.74
C ARG A 300 3.49 -13.45 29.80
N SER A 301 2.95 -12.29 29.41
CA SER A 301 2.03 -11.56 30.27
C SER A 301 0.81 -12.43 30.47
N THR A 302 0.58 -12.90 31.68
CA THR A 302 -0.58 -13.65 32.06
C THR A 302 -1.87 -12.82 32.02
N ASN A 303 -1.75 -11.52 31.74
CA ASN A 303 -2.87 -10.63 31.50
C ASN A 303 -2.60 -9.81 30.22
N PRO A 304 -3.19 -10.18 29.06
CA PRO A 304 -3.17 -9.33 27.89
C PRO A 304 -3.91 -8.02 28.20
N PRO A 305 -3.40 -6.84 27.76
CA PRO A 305 -4.07 -5.56 27.97
C PRO A 305 -5.43 -5.47 27.25
N PHE A 306 -5.76 -6.44 26.42
CA PHE A 306 -7.06 -6.61 25.80
C PHE A 306 -7.50 -8.05 25.93
N SER A 307 -8.53 -8.30 26.72
CA SER A 307 -9.30 -9.54 26.64
C SER A 307 -10.16 -9.46 25.38
N CYS A 308 -9.67 -9.96 24.26
CA CYS A 308 -10.50 -10.20 23.11
C CYS A 308 -11.36 -11.42 23.43
N THR A 309 -12.56 -11.18 23.95
CA THR A 309 -13.58 -12.23 24.04
C THR A 309 -13.95 -12.56 22.59
N MET A 310 -13.52 -13.71 22.10
CA MET A 310 -14.00 -14.24 20.82
C MET A 310 -15.51 -14.38 20.93
N ILE A 311 -16.25 -13.51 20.26
CA ILE A 311 -17.67 -13.73 20.00
C ILE A 311 -17.69 -14.86 18.95
N ARG A 312 -17.98 -16.06 19.43
CA ARG A 312 -18.28 -17.20 18.57
C ARG A 312 -19.65 -16.91 17.95
N LEU A 313 -19.68 -16.48 16.74
CA LEU A 313 -20.90 -16.47 15.94
C LEU A 313 -21.16 -17.93 15.53
N ASP A 314 -22.03 -18.61 16.26
CA ASP A 314 -22.60 -19.88 15.83
C ASP A 314 -23.55 -19.58 14.66
N PHE A 315 -23.07 -19.77 13.46
CA PHE A 315 -23.95 -19.93 12.31
C PHE A 315 -24.50 -21.34 12.36
N GLY A 316 -25.67 -21.51 12.98
CA GLY A 316 -26.45 -22.74 12.86
C GLY A 316 -26.81 -22.99 11.39
N LEU A 317 -26.17 -23.97 10.75
CA LEU A 317 -26.60 -24.66 9.54
C LEU A 317 -27.03 -26.07 9.98
#